data_70ec77254727d2930dec60805d72423c
#
_entry.id   70ec77254727d2930dec60805d72423c
#
_cell.length_a   1.000
_cell.length_b   1.000
_cell.length_c   1.000
_cell.angle_alpha   90.00
_cell.angle_beta   90.00
_cell.angle_gamma   90.00
#
_symmetry.space_group_name_H-M   'P 1'
#
loop_
_entity.id
_entity.type
_entity.pdbx_description
1 polymer ?
#
loop_
_entity_poly.entity_id
_entity_poly.type
_entity_poly.pdbx_seq_one_letter_code
_entity_poly.pdbx_strand_id
1 'polypeptide(L)'
;TNKITVTGDGVKMVTDLEINSITVVGNGEDNWLNGVAWGVDAEANHMTQVSDKVYQIKYENIESADDAYQFKFAVNDSWAASWGLPEQSAAPIGEEFDLTFNGENMLLNTVSAGFEEDSLVDVTITLDITNFDYSTRSGAKATVKVEPSTPAVDNLTINATSNICQANGSGTFNVGDKVSVYYLLDTKDAQLEEVQWALTYDKNLLTLDSLTMPEIADGMVNMNDVSGNASNLALYDFAGGKKLVE
;
A
#
# COMPACT_ATOMS: atom_id res chain seq x y z
N THR A 1 7.61 19.22 28.43
CA THR A 1 7.93 20.08 29.59
C THR A 1 6.71 20.09 30.51
N ASN A 2 6.87 19.64 31.76
CA ASN A 2 5.76 19.68 32.73
C ASN A 2 5.62 21.10 33.25
N LYS A 3 4.43 21.69 33.11
CA LYS A 3 4.12 22.99 33.64
C LYS A 3 3.51 22.86 35.04
N ILE A 4 4.16 23.43 36.04
CA ILE A 4 3.63 23.48 37.40
C ILE A 4 2.92 24.82 37.57
N THR A 5 1.62 24.79 37.82
CA THR A 5 0.84 26.00 38.14
C THR A 5 0.54 26.00 39.64
N VAL A 6 1.00 27.04 40.33
CA VAL A 6 0.72 27.26 41.76
C VAL A 6 -0.45 28.24 41.86
N THR A 7 -1.55 27.81 42.47
CA THR A 7 -2.73 28.70 42.75
C THR A 7 -2.83 29.00 44.23
N GLY A 8 -3.43 30.14 44.59
CA GLY A 8 -3.39 30.73 45.94
C GLY A 8 -3.90 29.89 47.12
N ASP A 9 -4.66 28.80 46.86
CA ASP A 9 -5.27 27.96 47.90
C ASP A 9 -4.61 26.58 48.04
N GLY A 10 -3.37 26.44 47.61
CA GLY A 10 -2.60 25.22 47.67
C GLY A 10 -1.85 24.92 46.37
N VAL A 11 -0.87 24.05 46.42
CA VAL A 11 -0.14 23.60 45.24
C VAL A 11 -0.98 22.56 44.52
N LYS A 12 -1.66 22.94 43.46
CA LYS A 12 -2.24 21.98 42.53
C LYS A 12 -1.19 21.75 41.42
N MET A 13 -0.55 20.59 41.45
CA MET A 13 0.25 20.16 40.30
C MET A 13 -0.70 19.75 39.19
N VAL A 14 -0.87 20.60 38.20
CA VAL A 14 -1.47 20.25 36.92
C VAL A 14 -0.30 20.08 35.96
N THR A 15 0.01 18.85 35.63
CA THR A 15 0.99 18.55 34.60
C THR A 15 0.21 18.37 33.29
N ASP A 16 0.21 19.37 32.43
CA ASP A 16 -0.23 19.19 31.05
C ASP A 16 0.87 18.46 30.28
N LEU A 17 0.50 17.45 29.53
CA LEU A 17 1.39 16.81 28.59
C LEU A 17 1.56 17.74 27.39
N GLU A 18 2.71 18.42 27.31
CA GLU A 18 3.07 19.16 26.11
C GLU A 18 3.42 18.15 25.01
N ILE A 19 2.72 18.22 23.89
CA ILE A 19 2.88 17.30 22.75
C ILE A 19 3.59 18.04 21.64
N ASN A 20 4.80 17.59 21.31
CA ASN A 20 5.60 18.09 20.20
C ASN A 20 5.56 17.15 18.99
N SER A 21 5.48 15.84 19.26
CA SER A 21 5.34 14.80 18.24
C SER A 21 4.49 13.64 18.74
N ILE A 22 3.83 12.97 17.82
CA ILE A 22 3.17 11.68 18.05
C ILE A 22 3.65 10.74 16.95
N THR A 23 4.16 9.59 17.35
CA THR A 23 4.68 8.57 16.45
C THR A 23 3.83 7.31 16.57
N VAL A 24 3.39 6.75 15.46
CA VAL A 24 2.87 5.38 15.44
C VAL A 24 4.05 4.44 15.45
N VAL A 25 4.11 3.57 16.44
CA VAL A 25 5.22 2.63 16.67
C VAL A 25 4.69 1.20 16.72
N GLY A 26 5.45 0.25 16.23
CA GLY A 26 5.07 -1.16 16.20
C GLY A 26 6.15 -2.05 15.61
N ASN A 27 5.79 -3.26 15.21
CA ASN A 27 6.78 -4.26 14.77
C ASN A 27 7.42 -3.96 13.41
N GLY A 28 6.80 -3.15 12.55
CA GLY A 28 7.41 -2.72 11.29
C GLY A 28 7.63 -3.87 10.29
N GLU A 29 6.83 -4.92 10.35
CA GLU A 29 6.95 -6.03 9.42
C GLU A 29 6.45 -5.64 8.04
N ASP A 30 7.08 -6.18 7.01
CA ASP A 30 6.82 -5.87 5.61
C ASP A 30 6.88 -4.35 5.34
N ASN A 31 5.81 -3.76 4.81
CA ASN A 31 5.65 -2.31 4.62
C ASN A 31 5.00 -1.60 5.81
N TRP A 32 4.55 -2.36 6.82
CA TRP A 32 3.91 -1.78 7.98
C TRP A 32 4.83 -0.78 8.67
N LEU A 33 4.30 0.38 9.04
CA LEU A 33 5.07 1.47 9.67
C LEU A 33 6.34 1.85 8.87
N ASN A 34 6.25 1.87 7.54
CA ASN A 34 7.38 2.15 6.66
C ASN A 34 8.60 1.24 6.92
N GLY A 35 8.37 0.01 7.40
CA GLY A 35 9.41 -0.96 7.73
C GLY A 35 10.24 -0.62 8.97
N VAL A 36 9.77 0.30 9.82
CA VAL A 36 10.50 0.72 11.03
C VAL A 36 9.94 0.05 12.27
N ALA A 37 10.71 -0.86 12.85
CA ALA A 37 10.33 -1.57 14.06
C ALA A 37 10.63 -0.74 15.32
N TRP A 38 9.60 -0.43 16.10
CA TRP A 38 9.65 0.17 17.46
C TRP A 38 10.42 1.49 17.59
N GLY A 39 10.61 2.21 16.48
CA GLY A 39 11.28 3.52 16.47
C GLY A 39 10.35 4.64 16.94
N VAL A 40 10.55 5.12 18.17
CA VAL A 40 9.75 6.22 18.75
C VAL A 40 10.04 7.56 18.09
N ASP A 41 11.22 7.72 17.50
CA ASP A 41 11.76 8.90 16.82
C ASP A 41 11.72 8.78 15.29
N ALA A 42 10.99 7.79 14.77
CA ALA A 42 10.88 7.57 13.34
C ALA A 42 10.03 8.68 12.68
N GLU A 43 10.67 9.65 12.06
CA GLU A 43 9.99 10.78 11.38
C GLU A 43 8.96 10.33 10.34
N ALA A 44 9.23 9.20 9.64
CA ALA A 44 8.30 8.64 8.65
C ALA A 44 6.97 8.18 9.28
N ASN A 45 6.95 7.93 10.59
CA ASN A 45 5.79 7.49 11.35
C ASN A 45 5.20 8.57 12.26
N HIS A 46 5.69 9.82 12.14
CA HIS A 46 5.11 10.94 12.84
C HIS A 46 3.73 11.27 12.26
N MET A 47 2.75 11.38 13.13
CA MET A 47 1.40 11.78 12.76
C MET A 47 1.34 13.28 12.47
N THR A 48 0.57 13.65 11.46
CA THR A 48 0.28 15.04 11.13
C THR A 48 -0.92 15.52 11.90
N GLN A 49 -0.84 16.70 12.51
CA GLN A 49 -1.99 17.33 13.15
C GLN A 49 -2.95 17.84 12.07
N VAL A 50 -4.14 17.28 12.00
CA VAL A 50 -5.19 17.62 11.01
C VAL A 50 -6.23 18.60 11.54
N SER A 51 -6.41 18.66 12.87
CA SER A 51 -7.20 19.68 13.57
C SER A 51 -6.68 19.83 15.01
N ASP A 52 -7.29 20.72 15.81
CA ASP A 52 -6.84 20.91 17.19
C ASP A 52 -6.89 19.58 17.96
N LYS A 53 -5.71 19.14 18.42
CA LYS A 53 -5.51 17.87 19.17
C LYS A 53 -5.99 16.60 18.45
N VAL A 54 -6.13 16.64 17.13
CA VAL A 54 -6.40 15.45 16.30
C VAL A 54 -5.27 15.25 15.32
N TYR A 55 -4.73 14.03 15.31
CA TYR A 55 -3.56 13.64 14.54
C TYR A 55 -3.91 12.47 13.63
N GLN A 56 -3.30 12.43 12.46
CA GLN A 56 -3.57 11.40 11.46
C GLN A 56 -2.30 10.98 10.73
N ILE A 57 -2.26 9.71 10.33
CA ILE A 57 -1.26 9.16 9.40
C ILE A 57 -1.94 8.15 8.48
N LYS A 58 -1.42 8.00 7.27
CA LYS A 58 -1.88 7.02 6.30
C LYS A 58 -0.70 6.14 5.87
N TYR A 59 -0.94 4.85 5.83
CA TYR A 59 -0.06 3.84 5.25
C TYR A 59 -0.74 3.26 4.03
N GLU A 60 -0.04 3.18 2.92
CA GLU A 60 -0.58 2.73 1.64
C GLU A 60 0.02 1.38 1.25
N ASN A 61 -0.77 0.57 0.54
CA ASN A 61 -0.36 -0.72 0.02
C ASN A 61 0.17 -1.70 1.09
N ILE A 62 -0.50 -1.74 2.23
CA ILE A 62 -0.22 -2.72 3.28
C ILE A 62 -0.87 -4.04 2.91
N GLU A 63 -0.12 -5.13 3.02
CA GLU A 63 -0.65 -6.47 2.78
C GLU A 63 -1.67 -6.84 3.85
N SER A 64 -2.84 -7.32 3.46
CA SER A 64 -3.90 -7.68 4.39
C SER A 64 -3.58 -8.99 5.11
N ALA A 65 -3.50 -8.93 6.44
CA ALA A 65 -3.20 -10.07 7.28
C ALA A 65 -3.85 -9.91 8.66
N ASP A 66 -3.96 -11.02 9.40
CA ASP A 66 -4.30 -11.02 10.82
C ASP A 66 -3.07 -11.40 11.66
N ASP A 67 -2.99 -10.81 12.87
CA ASP A 67 -1.95 -11.04 13.89
C ASP A 67 -0.50 -10.73 13.44
N ALA A 68 -0.30 -10.23 12.23
CA ALA A 68 1.01 -9.88 11.70
C ALA A 68 1.48 -8.50 12.21
N TYR A 69 0.59 -7.52 12.26
CA TYR A 69 0.95 -6.12 12.49
C TYR A 69 0.56 -5.65 13.89
N GLN A 70 1.55 -5.08 14.58
CA GLN A 70 1.36 -4.49 15.91
C GLN A 70 1.64 -3.00 15.86
N PHE A 71 0.89 -2.22 16.66
CA PHE A 71 1.15 -0.79 16.79
C PHE A 71 0.62 -0.22 18.11
N LYS A 72 1.10 0.96 18.45
CA LYS A 72 0.60 1.87 19.48
C LYS A 72 1.11 3.29 19.21
N PHE A 73 0.76 4.22 20.06
CA PHE A 73 1.19 5.61 19.93
C PHE A 73 2.25 5.95 20.96
N ALA A 74 3.36 6.57 20.55
CA ALA A 74 4.37 7.15 21.42
C ALA A 74 4.36 8.67 21.30
N VAL A 75 4.70 9.38 22.36
CA VAL A 75 4.67 10.84 22.45
C VAL A 75 6.06 11.40 22.65
N ASN A 76 6.39 12.46 21.92
CA ASN A 76 7.64 13.19 22.06
C ASN A 76 8.89 12.30 21.94
N ASP A 77 8.87 11.40 20.97
CA ASP A 77 9.97 10.51 20.64
C ASP A 77 10.44 9.68 21.85
N SER A 78 9.48 9.29 22.71
CA SER A 78 9.79 8.66 24.00
C SER A 78 8.68 7.70 24.43
N TRP A 79 9.09 6.65 25.12
CA TRP A 79 8.18 5.70 25.80
C TRP A 79 7.57 6.24 27.11
N ALA A 80 7.96 7.44 27.56
CA ALA A 80 7.48 8.01 28.83
C ALA A 80 5.96 8.26 28.83
N ALA A 81 5.37 8.52 27.66
CA ALA A 81 3.94 8.63 27.46
C ALA A 81 3.56 7.91 26.16
N SER A 82 2.57 7.06 26.24
CA SER A 82 2.09 6.28 25.10
C SER A 82 0.60 5.98 25.24
N TRP A 83 -0.04 5.54 24.17
CA TRP A 83 -1.42 5.03 24.20
C TRP A 83 -1.50 3.72 23.44
N GLY A 84 -2.31 2.82 23.96
CA GLY A 84 -2.64 1.54 23.37
C GLY A 84 -3.96 1.03 23.92
N LEU A 85 -4.19 -0.28 23.88
CA LEU A 85 -5.37 -0.91 24.49
C LEU A 85 -5.08 -1.40 25.92
N PRO A 86 -6.11 -1.70 26.73
CA PRO A 86 -5.93 -2.22 28.09
C PRO A 86 -5.14 -3.54 28.13
N GLU A 87 -5.30 -4.34 27.07
CA GLU A 87 -4.58 -5.60 26.81
C GLU A 87 -4.26 -5.68 25.31
N GLN A 88 -3.29 -6.50 24.94
CA GLN A 88 -2.97 -6.71 23.54
C GLN A 88 -4.14 -7.39 22.83
N SER A 89 -4.78 -6.68 21.93
CA SER A 89 -5.94 -7.15 21.18
C SER A 89 -6.09 -6.41 19.85
N ALA A 90 -6.98 -6.90 19.00
CA ALA A 90 -7.28 -6.25 17.73
C ALA A 90 -7.89 -4.85 17.94
N ALA A 91 -7.35 -3.86 17.24
CA ALA A 91 -7.96 -2.55 17.17
C ALA A 91 -9.28 -2.64 16.37
N PRO A 92 -10.38 -2.04 16.86
CA PRO A 92 -11.59 -1.92 16.09
C PRO A 92 -11.34 -1.21 14.76
N ILE A 93 -11.80 -1.78 13.65
CA ILE A 93 -11.69 -1.18 12.31
C ILE A 93 -13.03 -0.53 11.95
N GLY A 94 -12.99 0.73 11.51
CA GLY A 94 -14.16 1.51 11.11
C GLY A 94 -14.93 2.17 12.24
N GLU A 95 -14.52 1.97 13.48
CA GLU A 95 -15.18 2.52 14.67
C GLU A 95 -14.18 3.34 15.50
N GLU A 96 -14.69 4.33 16.26
CA GLU A 96 -13.92 5.05 17.26
C GLU A 96 -13.85 4.21 18.56
N PHE A 97 -12.69 4.14 19.18
CA PHE A 97 -12.48 3.40 20.42
C PHE A 97 -11.60 4.15 21.41
N ASP A 98 -11.81 3.87 22.69
CA ASP A 98 -11.06 4.47 23.77
C ASP A 98 -9.65 3.86 23.89
N LEU A 99 -8.69 4.72 24.20
CA LEU A 99 -7.30 4.32 24.43
C LEU A 99 -6.94 4.35 25.91
N THR A 100 -6.05 3.46 26.30
CA THR A 100 -5.45 3.40 27.60
C THR A 100 -4.08 4.06 27.59
N PHE A 101 -3.86 5.01 28.50
CA PHE A 101 -2.55 5.62 28.69
C PHE A 101 -1.53 4.58 29.18
N ASN A 102 -0.39 4.50 28.50
CA ASN A 102 0.62 3.45 28.67
C ASN A 102 0.05 2.02 28.52
N GLY A 103 -1.01 1.86 27.70
CA GLY A 103 -1.61 0.58 27.39
C GLY A 103 -0.73 -0.34 26.54
N GLU A 104 -1.26 -1.53 26.28
CA GLU A 104 -0.59 -2.57 25.47
C GLU A 104 -0.70 -2.30 23.97
N ASN A 105 -0.01 -3.12 23.19
CA ASN A 105 -0.05 -3.02 21.73
C ASN A 105 -1.44 -3.36 21.18
N MET A 106 -1.77 -2.73 20.05
CA MET A 106 -2.92 -3.04 19.22
C MET A 106 -2.50 -3.93 18.06
N LEU A 107 -3.36 -4.84 17.66
CA LEU A 107 -3.19 -5.63 16.44
C LEU A 107 -4.04 -5.03 15.31
N LEU A 108 -3.48 -4.97 14.11
CA LEU A 108 -4.22 -4.62 12.91
C LEU A 108 -4.62 -5.91 12.21
N ASN A 109 -5.88 -6.32 12.38
CA ASN A 109 -6.44 -7.57 11.84
C ASN A 109 -7.39 -7.24 10.70
N THR A 110 -6.87 -7.18 9.49
CA THR A 110 -7.63 -6.75 8.31
C THR A 110 -8.44 -7.88 7.68
N VAL A 111 -7.95 -9.12 7.73
CA VAL A 111 -8.69 -10.29 7.22
C VAL A 111 -9.96 -10.52 8.06
N SER A 112 -9.86 -10.47 9.37
CA SER A 112 -11.01 -10.55 10.28
C SER A 112 -12.01 -9.40 10.08
N ALA A 113 -11.57 -8.26 9.56
CA ALA A 113 -12.41 -7.13 9.20
C ALA A 113 -13.07 -7.26 7.81
N GLY A 114 -12.79 -8.34 7.08
CA GLY A 114 -13.46 -8.68 5.83
C GLY A 114 -12.65 -8.38 4.57
N PHE A 115 -11.36 -8.06 4.69
CA PHE A 115 -10.46 -7.94 3.54
C PHE A 115 -9.91 -9.32 3.16
N GLU A 116 -9.61 -9.51 1.89
CA GLU A 116 -9.01 -10.75 1.41
C GLU A 116 -7.55 -10.83 1.88
N GLU A 117 -7.12 -12.00 2.36
CA GLU A 117 -5.74 -12.24 2.76
C GLU A 117 -4.78 -11.95 1.60
N ASP A 118 -3.61 -11.39 1.88
CA ASP A 118 -2.60 -10.95 0.90
C ASP A 118 -3.08 -9.85 -0.08
N SER A 119 -4.31 -9.33 0.06
CA SER A 119 -4.73 -8.16 -0.72
C SER A 119 -4.09 -6.88 -0.19
N LEU A 120 -3.95 -5.87 -1.03
CA LEU A 120 -3.39 -4.58 -0.61
C LEU A 120 -4.48 -3.67 -0.07
N VAL A 121 -4.21 -3.07 1.08
CA VAL A 121 -5.10 -2.13 1.75
C VAL A 121 -4.38 -0.83 2.11
N ASP A 122 -5.13 0.25 2.17
CA ASP A 122 -4.70 1.53 2.73
C ASP A 122 -5.25 1.68 4.13
N VAL A 123 -4.38 2.00 5.07
CA VAL A 123 -4.71 2.12 6.49
C VAL A 123 -4.55 3.57 6.93
N THR A 124 -5.65 4.19 7.36
CA THR A 124 -5.62 5.53 7.95
C THR A 124 -5.87 5.43 9.44
N ILE A 125 -4.92 5.92 10.23
CA ILE A 125 -5.02 5.95 11.69
C ILE A 125 -5.21 7.39 12.14
N THR A 126 -6.25 7.62 12.93
CA THR A 126 -6.55 8.91 13.56
C THR A 126 -6.47 8.76 15.07
N LEU A 127 -5.77 9.67 15.72
CA LEU A 127 -5.70 9.80 17.17
C LEU A 127 -6.36 11.11 17.57
N ASP A 128 -7.41 11.05 18.40
CA ASP A 128 -8.10 12.20 18.99
C ASP A 128 -7.78 12.29 20.48
N ILE A 129 -7.11 13.37 20.86
CA ILE A 129 -6.78 13.68 22.24
C ILE A 129 -7.44 15.00 22.70
N THR A 130 -8.51 15.43 22.01
CA THR A 130 -9.25 16.65 22.35
C THR A 130 -9.75 16.62 23.78
N ASN A 131 -10.22 15.46 24.24
CA ASN A 131 -10.77 15.25 25.57
C ASN A 131 -9.78 14.58 26.53
N PHE A 132 -8.51 14.46 26.16
CA PHE A 132 -7.52 13.82 27.02
C PHE A 132 -7.22 14.68 28.24
N ASP A 133 -7.43 14.11 29.41
CA ASP A 133 -7.06 14.68 30.71
C ASP A 133 -5.86 13.91 31.29
N TYR A 134 -4.72 14.57 31.34
CA TYR A 134 -3.49 13.95 31.87
C TYR A 134 -3.59 13.59 33.35
N SER A 135 -4.41 14.30 34.14
CA SER A 135 -4.58 14.05 35.58
C SER A 135 -5.31 12.73 35.83
N THR A 136 -6.28 12.39 34.98
CA THR A 136 -7.03 11.12 35.02
C THR A 136 -6.47 10.07 34.06
N ARG A 137 -5.58 10.49 33.13
CA ARG A 137 -5.00 9.66 32.06
C ARG A 137 -6.06 9.01 31.18
N SER A 138 -7.14 9.72 30.91
CA SER A 138 -8.26 9.20 30.13
C SER A 138 -8.74 10.22 29.08
N GLY A 139 -9.57 9.77 28.14
CA GLY A 139 -10.20 10.60 27.11
C GLY A 139 -9.48 10.64 25.77
N ALA A 140 -8.38 9.90 25.62
CA ALA A 140 -7.78 9.70 24.30
C ALA A 140 -8.54 8.60 23.54
N LYS A 141 -8.74 8.80 22.24
CA LYS A 141 -9.46 7.90 21.35
C LYS A 141 -8.72 7.69 20.05
N ALA A 142 -8.98 6.59 19.38
CA ALA A 142 -8.47 6.34 18.05
C ALA A 142 -9.54 5.82 17.09
N THR A 143 -9.29 5.98 15.82
CA THR A 143 -10.03 5.35 14.73
C THR A 143 -9.03 4.75 13.76
N VAL A 144 -9.24 3.49 13.38
CA VAL A 144 -8.50 2.81 12.33
C VAL A 144 -9.45 2.60 11.16
N LYS A 145 -9.20 3.24 10.03
CA LYS A 145 -9.95 3.07 8.80
C LYS A 145 -9.10 2.27 7.83
N VAL A 146 -9.66 1.23 7.27
CA VAL A 146 -9.03 0.40 6.25
C VAL A 146 -9.88 0.44 4.99
N GLU A 147 -9.26 0.64 3.86
CA GLU A 147 -9.89 0.65 2.54
C GLU A 147 -9.06 -0.21 1.59
N PRO A 148 -9.68 -0.85 0.59
CA PRO A 148 -8.89 -1.50 -0.44
C PRO A 148 -7.91 -0.50 -1.05
N SER A 149 -6.64 -0.89 -1.14
CA SER A 149 -5.68 -0.05 -1.85
C SER A 149 -6.08 -0.01 -3.32
N THR A 150 -6.17 1.18 -3.85
CA THR A 150 -6.22 1.38 -5.28
C THR A 150 -4.83 1.85 -5.71
N PRO A 151 -3.91 0.94 -6.04
CA PRO A 151 -2.65 1.36 -6.63
C PRO A 151 -3.01 2.25 -7.81
N ALA A 152 -2.59 3.51 -7.76
CA ALA A 152 -2.57 4.32 -8.94
C ALA A 152 -1.60 3.60 -9.88
N VAL A 153 -2.12 2.88 -10.84
CA VAL A 153 -1.30 2.36 -11.93
C VAL A 153 -0.87 3.59 -12.71
N ASP A 154 0.33 4.06 -12.40
CA ASP A 154 0.98 5.08 -13.18
C ASP A 154 0.92 4.66 -14.65
N ASN A 155 0.63 5.60 -15.52
CA ASN A 155 0.49 5.45 -16.96
C ASN A 155 1.17 4.23 -17.55
N LEU A 156 0.39 3.19 -17.86
CA LEU A 156 0.91 2.06 -18.61
C LEU A 156 1.42 2.56 -19.96
N THR A 157 2.70 2.45 -20.18
CA THR A 157 3.34 2.83 -21.44
C THR A 157 3.76 1.58 -22.18
N ILE A 158 3.30 1.46 -23.41
CA ILE A 158 3.62 0.35 -24.30
C ILE A 158 4.51 0.89 -25.40
N ASN A 159 5.70 0.30 -25.54
CA ASN A 159 6.66 0.68 -26.55
C ASN A 159 7.05 -0.55 -27.38
N ALA A 160 6.98 -0.39 -28.68
CA ALA A 160 7.59 -1.33 -29.61
C ALA A 160 8.97 -0.82 -30.02
N THR A 161 9.96 -1.70 -29.98
CA THR A 161 11.35 -1.37 -30.31
C THR A 161 11.73 -1.64 -31.77
N SER A 162 10.81 -2.18 -32.55
CA SER A 162 11.03 -2.52 -33.96
C SER A 162 10.31 -1.54 -34.90
N ASN A 163 10.94 -1.20 -36.02
CA ASN A 163 10.32 -0.36 -37.05
C ASN A 163 9.21 -1.08 -37.86
N ILE A 164 9.10 -2.38 -37.72
CA ILE A 164 8.04 -3.20 -38.36
C ILE A 164 6.94 -3.61 -37.36
N CYS A 165 7.14 -3.41 -36.06
CA CYS A 165 6.16 -3.68 -35.03
C CYS A 165 5.68 -2.36 -34.44
N GLN A 166 4.39 -2.12 -34.46
CA GLN A 166 3.79 -0.92 -33.90
C GLN A 166 2.87 -1.31 -32.73
N ALA A 167 3.28 -0.94 -31.53
CA ALA A 167 2.42 -0.96 -30.35
C ALA A 167 2.82 0.23 -29.50
N ASN A 168 2.06 1.29 -29.58
CA ASN A 168 2.29 2.50 -28.80
C ASN A 168 0.98 2.88 -28.12
N GLY A 169 1.01 3.02 -26.84
CA GLY A 169 -0.13 3.46 -26.05
C GLY A 169 0.27 3.81 -24.64
N SER A 170 -0.52 4.65 -24.05
CA SER A 170 -0.45 4.93 -22.62
C SER A 170 -1.86 5.15 -22.08
N GLY A 171 -2.09 4.76 -20.86
CA GLY A 171 -3.39 4.96 -20.21
C GLY A 171 -3.25 4.77 -18.70
N THR A 172 -4.20 5.31 -17.99
CA THR A 172 -4.34 5.10 -16.55
C THR A 172 -5.43 4.05 -16.34
N PHE A 173 -5.13 3.05 -15.56
CA PHE A 173 -6.01 1.92 -15.29
C PHE A 173 -6.15 1.73 -13.78
N ASN A 174 -7.27 1.17 -13.36
CA ASN A 174 -7.48 0.78 -11.96
C ASN A 174 -7.08 -0.68 -11.76
N VAL A 175 -6.83 -1.05 -10.51
CA VAL A 175 -6.62 -2.46 -10.15
C VAL A 175 -7.84 -3.29 -10.54
N GLY A 176 -7.59 -4.41 -11.20
CA GLY A 176 -8.64 -5.29 -11.71
C GLY A 176 -9.13 -4.96 -13.12
N ASP A 177 -8.71 -3.83 -13.70
CA ASP A 177 -9.02 -3.54 -15.10
C ASP A 177 -8.31 -4.54 -16.02
N LYS A 178 -9.04 -4.99 -17.04
CA LYS A 178 -8.47 -5.83 -18.09
C LYS A 178 -8.06 -4.94 -19.26
N VAL A 179 -6.79 -5.02 -19.62
CA VAL A 179 -6.21 -4.25 -20.72
C VAL A 179 -5.82 -5.18 -21.85
N SER A 180 -6.33 -4.91 -23.04
CA SER A 180 -5.90 -5.61 -24.26
C SER A 180 -4.87 -4.79 -24.99
N VAL A 181 -3.72 -5.40 -25.25
CA VAL A 181 -2.62 -4.78 -25.97
C VAL A 181 -2.49 -5.46 -27.33
N TYR A 182 -2.56 -4.66 -28.37
CA TYR A 182 -2.44 -5.14 -29.74
C TYR A 182 -1.09 -4.77 -30.32
N TYR A 183 -0.38 -5.76 -30.82
CA TYR A 183 0.88 -5.56 -31.55
C TYR A 183 0.62 -5.73 -33.04
N LEU A 184 0.87 -4.68 -33.80
CA LEU A 184 0.74 -4.68 -35.25
C LEU A 184 2.10 -4.95 -35.89
N LEU A 185 2.21 -6.03 -36.63
CA LEU A 185 3.37 -6.34 -37.43
C LEU A 185 3.07 -5.94 -38.88
N ASP A 186 3.75 -4.92 -39.38
CA ASP A 186 3.69 -4.48 -40.78
C ASP A 186 4.98 -4.87 -41.50
N THR A 187 4.92 -5.91 -42.29
CA THR A 187 6.08 -6.43 -43.01
C THR A 187 6.49 -5.58 -44.20
N LYS A 188 5.67 -4.63 -44.62
CA LYS A 188 5.92 -3.75 -45.81
C LYS A 188 6.38 -4.55 -47.04
N ASP A 189 5.68 -5.60 -47.37
CA ASP A 189 5.96 -6.52 -48.47
C ASP A 189 7.23 -7.37 -48.31
N ALA A 190 7.91 -7.33 -47.16
CA ALA A 190 8.97 -8.26 -46.89
C ALA A 190 8.41 -9.67 -46.64
N GLN A 191 9.07 -10.67 -47.21
CA GLN A 191 8.78 -12.07 -46.89
C GLN A 191 9.51 -12.44 -45.59
N LEU A 192 8.75 -12.81 -44.57
CA LEU A 192 9.30 -13.26 -43.29
C LEU A 192 9.12 -14.78 -43.19
N GLU A 193 10.20 -15.48 -42.88
CA GLU A 193 10.17 -16.92 -42.60
C GLU A 193 9.89 -17.18 -41.12
N GLU A 194 10.39 -16.32 -40.24
CA GLU A 194 10.26 -16.45 -38.80
C GLU A 194 10.21 -15.07 -38.13
N VAL A 195 9.41 -14.95 -37.12
CA VAL A 195 9.40 -13.78 -36.20
C VAL A 195 9.52 -14.26 -34.77
N GLN A 196 10.53 -13.77 -34.09
CA GLN A 196 10.71 -13.97 -32.65
C GLN A 196 10.43 -12.65 -31.92
N TRP A 197 9.69 -12.75 -30.84
CA TRP A 197 9.45 -11.59 -29.96
C TRP A 197 9.36 -12.00 -28.52
N ALA A 198 9.67 -11.05 -27.66
CA ALA A 198 9.61 -11.22 -26.24
C ALA A 198 8.68 -10.17 -25.64
N LEU A 199 7.77 -10.61 -24.79
CA LEU A 199 6.94 -9.73 -23.97
C LEU A 199 7.58 -9.63 -22.59
N THR A 200 7.86 -8.41 -22.16
CA THR A 200 8.34 -8.13 -20.82
C THR A 200 7.35 -7.22 -20.11
N TYR A 201 6.97 -7.55 -18.90
CA TYR A 201 6.06 -6.75 -18.09
C TYR A 201 6.43 -6.85 -16.61
N ASP A 202 6.00 -5.87 -15.82
CA ASP A 202 6.18 -5.89 -14.38
C ASP A 202 5.08 -6.76 -13.74
N LYS A 203 5.48 -7.87 -13.14
CA LYS A 203 4.57 -8.81 -12.48
C LYS A 203 3.92 -8.27 -11.20
N ASN A 204 4.50 -7.25 -10.60
CA ASN A 204 3.92 -6.61 -9.42
C ASN A 204 2.74 -5.68 -9.78
N LEU A 205 2.67 -5.27 -11.06
CA LEU A 205 1.63 -4.38 -11.57
C LEU A 205 0.64 -5.10 -12.48
N LEU A 206 1.08 -6.13 -13.19
CA LEU A 206 0.31 -6.78 -14.25
C LEU A 206 0.36 -8.29 -14.14
N THR A 207 -0.77 -8.92 -14.41
CA THR A 207 -0.86 -10.36 -14.64
C THR A 207 -1.21 -10.61 -16.11
N LEU A 208 -0.48 -11.48 -16.79
CA LEU A 208 -0.83 -11.90 -18.13
C LEU A 208 -1.98 -12.91 -18.05
N ASP A 209 -3.17 -12.50 -18.49
CA ASP A 209 -4.37 -13.34 -18.51
C ASP A 209 -4.33 -14.31 -19.70
N SER A 210 -4.05 -13.79 -20.88
CA SER A 210 -3.96 -14.59 -22.11
C SER A 210 -3.09 -13.93 -23.15
N LEU A 211 -2.51 -14.72 -24.02
CA LEU A 211 -1.88 -14.27 -25.25
C LEU A 211 -2.60 -14.95 -26.42
N THR A 212 -3.26 -14.14 -27.22
CA THR A 212 -3.99 -14.62 -28.41
C THR A 212 -3.22 -14.22 -29.64
N MET A 213 -3.03 -15.18 -30.50
CA MET A 213 -2.39 -14.97 -31.79
C MET A 213 -3.45 -15.12 -32.89
N PRO A 214 -3.47 -14.25 -33.89
CA PRO A 214 -4.39 -14.43 -35.02
C PRO A 214 -4.10 -15.76 -35.73
N GLU A 215 -5.14 -16.37 -36.22
CA GLU A 215 -5.03 -17.55 -37.06
C GLU A 215 -4.29 -17.20 -38.35
N ILE A 216 -3.01 -17.46 -38.40
CA ILE A 216 -2.22 -17.35 -39.60
C ILE A 216 -2.23 -18.73 -40.20
N ALA A 217 -2.86 -18.88 -41.39
CA ALA A 217 -2.79 -20.10 -42.13
C ALA A 217 -1.31 -20.47 -42.29
N ASP A 218 -0.88 -21.60 -41.79
CA ASP A 218 0.47 -22.13 -41.80
C ASP A 218 1.46 -21.59 -40.75
N GLY A 219 1.01 -20.83 -39.76
CA GLY A 219 1.91 -20.36 -38.67
C GLY A 219 1.91 -21.28 -37.47
N MET A 220 3.11 -21.55 -36.92
CA MET A 220 3.28 -22.23 -35.64
C MET A 220 3.58 -21.23 -34.53
N VAL A 221 2.82 -21.30 -33.44
CA VAL A 221 3.08 -20.49 -32.24
C VAL A 221 3.63 -21.40 -31.15
N ASN A 222 4.79 -21.09 -30.66
CA ASN A 222 5.37 -21.75 -29.51
C ASN A 222 5.50 -20.75 -28.36
N MET A 223 4.74 -20.95 -27.31
CA MET A 223 4.84 -20.16 -26.06
C MET A 223 5.74 -20.91 -25.08
N ASN A 224 6.92 -20.37 -24.86
CA ASN A 224 7.81 -20.83 -23.79
C ASN A 224 7.69 -19.87 -22.63
N ASP A 225 7.37 -20.37 -21.48
CA ASP A 225 7.42 -19.78 -20.15
C ASP A 225 7.00 -18.29 -20.04
N VAL A 226 5.97 -18.04 -19.25
CA VAL A 226 5.53 -16.71 -18.86
C VAL A 226 5.86 -16.55 -17.38
N SER A 227 6.96 -15.92 -17.07
CA SER A 227 7.22 -15.48 -15.70
C SER A 227 7.27 -13.96 -15.66
N GLY A 228 6.54 -13.35 -14.71
CA GLY A 228 6.52 -11.89 -14.55
C GLY A 228 7.94 -11.32 -14.52
N ASN A 229 8.16 -10.14 -15.06
CA ASN A 229 9.46 -9.53 -15.37
C ASN A 229 10.36 -10.35 -16.27
N ALA A 230 9.91 -11.50 -16.74
CA ALA A 230 10.58 -12.30 -17.73
C ALA A 230 9.91 -12.16 -19.08
N SER A 231 10.64 -12.51 -20.11
CA SER A 231 10.11 -12.50 -21.47
C SER A 231 9.34 -13.77 -21.75
N ASN A 232 8.23 -13.58 -22.39
CA ASN A 232 7.53 -14.66 -23.05
C ASN A 232 8.02 -14.71 -24.50
N LEU A 233 8.61 -15.81 -24.89
CA LEU A 233 9.12 -16.00 -26.26
C LEU A 233 8.06 -16.71 -27.07
N ALA A 234 7.52 -16.04 -28.07
CA ALA A 234 6.65 -16.63 -29.08
C ALA A 234 7.39 -16.71 -30.42
N LEU A 235 7.45 -17.88 -31.01
CA LEU A 235 8.04 -18.13 -32.31
C LEU A 235 6.94 -18.26 -33.34
N TYR A 236 7.08 -17.51 -34.44
CA TYR A 236 6.19 -17.53 -35.58
C TYR A 236 6.92 -17.96 -36.84
N ASP A 237 6.32 -18.89 -37.54
CA ASP A 237 6.74 -19.26 -38.88
C ASP A 237 5.73 -18.71 -39.87
N PHE A 238 6.20 -17.85 -40.77
CA PHE A 238 5.35 -17.20 -41.81
C PHE A 238 5.73 -17.64 -43.20
N ALA A 239 4.83 -18.25 -43.89
CA ALA A 239 4.96 -18.40 -45.34
C ALA A 239 4.36 -17.19 -46.07
N GLY A 240 5.22 -16.31 -46.60
CA GLY A 240 4.82 -15.36 -47.61
C GLY A 240 4.23 -14.02 -47.16
N GLY A 241 4.94 -13.26 -46.36
CA GLY A 241 4.72 -11.81 -46.16
C GLY A 241 3.31 -11.40 -45.73
N LYS A 242 2.70 -12.12 -44.80
CA LYS A 242 1.36 -11.78 -44.31
C LYS A 242 1.42 -10.72 -43.22
N LYS A 243 0.53 -9.79 -43.26
CA LYS A 243 0.31 -8.76 -42.25
C LYS A 243 -0.39 -9.39 -41.04
N LEU A 244 0.23 -9.34 -39.87
CA LEU A 244 -0.40 -9.64 -38.63
C LEU A 244 -1.16 -8.42 -38.14
N VAL A 245 -2.43 -8.57 -37.96
CA VAL A 245 -3.28 -7.56 -37.34
C VAL A 245 -3.95 -8.22 -36.14
N GLU A 246 -3.50 -7.90 -34.93
CA GLU A 246 -4.27 -7.84 -33.69
C GLU A 246 -3.46 -7.24 -32.59
#